data_0216643c00fb2e09094e066918aefd7d
#
_entry.id   0216643c00fb2e09094e066918aefd7d
#
_cell.length_a   1.000
_cell.length_b   1.000
_cell.length_c   1.000
_cell.angle_alpha   90.00
_cell.angle_beta   90.00
_cell.angle_gamma   90.00
#
_symmetry.space_group_name_H-M   'P 1'
#
loop_
_entity.id
_entity.type
_entity.pdbx_description
1 polymer ?
#
loop_
_entity_poly.entity_id
_entity_poly.type
_entity_poly.pdbx_seq_one_letter_code
_entity_poly.pdbx_strand_id
1 'polypeptide(L)'
;MHEPDGEALNFANYTDVYWYRITKYGENHKEREYNYSVRNFEKYLNEHPSSVDVIVDSTHTRASIISNKQDQYKLTKQILTSINTTINPGSIVEWNDGHWIVYQKEVNPNQAYNSCYMVECNKKLKWIDEYGVEQEEWAYIFSSKDSIVKQNFRTWNRLITPQPNQWLEMLVPAKKTIKMDQKFIIDGRAWFVDEYDATSSKGVTYYSLTEDKIDRMDDNIEDGLANANKLDCYKIAIQDEISCGLTDNYIISPIVYNDGVIDIQPLGYIIEDRDIASLMLLNNNATIVPISKGQTTLKIYLINQPKVFKSIVINITDMTE
;
A
#
# COMPACT_ATOMS: atom_id res chain seq x y z
N MET A 1 -40.16 19.75 -19.88
CA MET A 1 -38.87 19.99 -19.21
C MET A 1 -38.21 18.63 -19.06
N HIS A 2 -37.14 18.35 -19.81
CA HIS A 2 -36.41 17.08 -19.71
C HIS A 2 -35.30 17.26 -18.68
N GLU A 3 -35.30 16.40 -17.68
CA GLU A 3 -34.14 16.25 -16.79
C GLU A 3 -33.06 15.38 -17.44
N PRO A 4 -31.80 15.58 -17.09
CA PRO A 4 -30.69 14.78 -17.64
C PRO A 4 -30.79 13.27 -17.36
N ASP A 5 -31.62 12.83 -16.44
CA ASP A 5 -31.78 11.42 -16.05
C ASP A 5 -33.00 10.73 -16.72
N GLY A 6 -33.67 11.42 -17.66
CA GLY A 6 -34.67 10.81 -18.56
C GLY A 6 -36.05 10.48 -17.95
N GLU A 7 -36.30 10.75 -16.68
CA GLU A 7 -37.62 10.55 -16.09
C GLU A 7 -38.52 11.76 -16.31
N ALA A 8 -39.65 11.54 -16.94
CA ALA A 8 -40.68 12.54 -17.13
C ALA A 8 -41.47 12.75 -15.81
N LEU A 9 -41.15 13.81 -15.11
CA LEU A 9 -41.87 14.19 -13.87
C LEU A 9 -43.24 14.75 -14.21
N ASN A 10 -44.26 14.08 -13.74
CA ASN A 10 -45.65 14.49 -13.92
C ASN A 10 -46.14 15.24 -12.65
N PHE A 11 -46.09 16.56 -12.68
CA PHE A 11 -46.53 17.38 -11.55
C PHE A 11 -48.00 17.77 -11.71
N ALA A 12 -48.82 17.58 -10.69
CA ALA A 12 -50.23 17.85 -10.71
C ALA A 12 -50.57 19.37 -10.72
N ASN A 13 -49.65 20.20 -10.16
CA ASN A 13 -49.87 21.66 -10.12
C ASN A 13 -48.53 22.43 -9.99
N TYR A 14 -48.60 23.77 -10.12
CA TYR A 14 -47.45 24.67 -10.04
C TYR A 14 -46.72 24.61 -8.66
N THR A 15 -47.50 24.37 -7.60
CA THR A 15 -46.97 24.29 -6.23
C THR A 15 -46.03 23.08 -6.08
N ASP A 16 -46.37 21.93 -6.68
CA ASP A 16 -45.56 20.73 -6.66
C ASP A 16 -44.25 20.93 -7.41
N VAL A 17 -44.30 21.62 -8.55
CA VAL A 17 -43.08 22.00 -9.31
C VAL A 17 -42.19 22.93 -8.49
N TYR A 18 -42.78 23.87 -7.75
CA TYR A 18 -42.06 24.82 -6.91
C TYR A 18 -41.35 24.08 -5.75
N TRP A 19 -42.09 23.25 -5.00
CA TRP A 19 -41.52 22.47 -3.90
C TRP A 19 -40.49 21.50 -4.36
N TYR A 20 -40.70 20.78 -5.46
CA TYR A 20 -39.70 19.90 -6.05
C TYR A 20 -38.40 20.64 -6.38
N ARG A 21 -38.47 21.81 -6.99
CA ARG A 21 -37.28 22.61 -7.31
C ARG A 21 -36.55 23.09 -6.06
N ILE A 22 -37.27 23.42 -5.00
CA ILE A 22 -36.66 23.87 -3.74
C ILE A 22 -36.04 22.68 -2.99
N THR A 23 -36.70 21.55 -2.95
CA THR A 23 -36.25 20.37 -2.15
C THR A 23 -35.34 19.42 -2.88
N LYS A 24 -35.27 19.51 -4.22
CA LYS A 24 -34.48 18.61 -5.07
C LYS A 24 -33.03 18.38 -4.62
N TYR A 25 -32.42 19.40 -4.05
CA TYR A 25 -31.00 19.34 -3.62
C TYR A 25 -30.83 19.34 -2.11
N GLY A 26 -31.90 19.25 -1.33
CA GLY A 26 -31.86 19.21 0.12
C GLY A 26 -33.03 19.95 0.77
N GLU A 27 -33.33 19.58 2.01
CA GLU A 27 -34.46 20.14 2.76
C GLU A 27 -34.22 21.59 3.24
N ASN A 28 -32.96 21.92 3.53
CA ASN A 28 -32.55 23.22 4.02
C ASN A 28 -31.57 23.93 3.07
N HIS A 29 -31.34 25.23 3.26
CA HIS A 29 -30.45 26.02 2.41
C HIS A 29 -29.03 25.52 2.40
N LYS A 30 -28.51 25.16 3.57
CA LYS A 30 -27.12 24.66 3.70
C LYS A 30 -26.90 23.35 2.95
N GLU A 31 -27.84 22.44 3.03
CA GLU A 31 -27.80 21.15 2.33
C GLU A 31 -27.89 21.34 0.81
N ARG A 32 -28.76 22.23 0.35
CA ARG A 32 -28.87 22.58 -1.07
C ARG A 32 -27.57 23.15 -1.64
N GLU A 33 -26.96 24.10 -0.94
CA GLU A 33 -25.68 24.69 -1.35
C GLU A 33 -24.55 23.64 -1.38
N TYR A 34 -24.53 22.75 -0.39
CA TYR A 34 -23.57 21.64 -0.34
C TYR A 34 -23.76 20.70 -1.55
N ASN A 35 -24.97 20.18 -1.74
CA ASN A 35 -25.25 19.23 -2.82
C ASN A 35 -25.04 19.86 -4.21
N TYR A 36 -25.37 21.14 -4.35
CA TYR A 36 -25.08 21.90 -5.57
C TYR A 36 -23.57 22.00 -5.83
N SER A 37 -22.78 22.28 -4.81
CA SER A 37 -21.33 22.38 -4.90
C SER A 37 -20.68 21.03 -5.27
N VAL A 38 -21.13 19.93 -4.64
CA VAL A 38 -20.67 18.57 -4.98
C VAL A 38 -20.97 18.25 -6.44
N ARG A 39 -22.22 18.46 -6.89
CA ARG A 39 -22.63 18.17 -8.27
C ARG A 39 -21.87 19.02 -9.29
N ASN A 40 -21.65 20.29 -9.02
CA ASN A 40 -20.89 21.16 -9.91
C ASN A 40 -19.44 20.70 -10.02
N PHE A 41 -18.85 20.24 -8.92
CA PHE A 41 -17.51 19.72 -8.95
C PHE A 41 -17.42 18.40 -9.72
N GLU A 42 -18.38 17.49 -9.56
CA GLU A 42 -18.45 16.25 -10.34
C GLU A 42 -18.60 16.53 -11.84
N LYS A 43 -19.46 17.49 -12.19
CA LYS A 43 -19.58 17.95 -13.57
C LYS A 43 -18.26 18.52 -14.09
N TYR A 44 -17.59 19.35 -13.29
CA TYR A 44 -16.27 19.87 -13.62
C TYR A 44 -15.27 18.74 -13.87
N LEU A 45 -15.20 17.72 -13.01
CA LEU A 45 -14.31 16.57 -13.21
C LEU A 45 -14.62 15.82 -14.51
N ASN A 46 -15.88 15.76 -14.93
CA ASN A 46 -16.27 15.02 -16.14
C ASN A 46 -16.01 15.78 -17.43
N GLU A 47 -16.14 17.09 -17.42
CA GLU A 47 -16.16 17.93 -18.63
C GLU A 47 -14.90 18.77 -18.82
N HIS A 48 -14.14 19.05 -17.74
CA HIS A 48 -13.03 19.99 -17.81
C HIS A 48 -11.77 19.36 -18.43
N PRO A 49 -11.06 20.06 -19.34
CA PRO A 49 -9.86 19.55 -20.00
C PRO A 49 -8.68 19.22 -19.07
N SER A 50 -8.64 19.82 -17.85
CA SER A 50 -7.60 19.53 -16.85
C SER A 50 -7.91 18.30 -16.00
N SER A 51 -9.05 17.65 -16.22
CA SER A 51 -9.39 16.42 -15.51
C SER A 51 -8.73 15.24 -16.20
N VAL A 52 -8.09 14.41 -15.41
CA VAL A 52 -7.32 13.25 -15.86
C VAL A 52 -7.73 12.01 -15.09
N ASP A 53 -7.55 10.86 -15.70
CA ASP A 53 -7.74 9.59 -15.03
C ASP A 53 -6.46 9.25 -14.27
N VAL A 54 -6.62 8.85 -13.02
CA VAL A 54 -5.53 8.50 -12.10
C VAL A 54 -5.88 7.22 -11.33
N ILE A 55 -4.87 6.57 -10.78
CA ILE A 55 -5.06 5.42 -9.88
C ILE A 55 -4.65 5.88 -8.48
N VAL A 56 -5.56 5.81 -7.53
CA VAL A 56 -5.31 6.12 -6.11
C VAL A 56 -5.40 4.83 -5.30
N ASP A 57 -4.30 4.40 -4.69
CA ASP A 57 -4.24 3.16 -3.90
C ASP A 57 -4.90 1.97 -4.64
N SER A 58 -4.58 1.78 -5.93
CA SER A 58 -5.12 0.76 -6.85
C SER A 58 -6.58 0.97 -7.29
N THR A 59 -7.21 2.11 -6.97
CA THR A 59 -8.58 2.43 -7.39
C THR A 59 -8.55 3.49 -8.50
N HIS A 60 -9.12 3.16 -9.65
CA HIS A 60 -9.27 4.12 -10.76
C HIS A 60 -10.25 5.22 -10.37
N THR A 61 -9.83 6.46 -10.55
CA THR A 61 -10.67 7.64 -10.28
C THR A 61 -10.31 8.78 -11.20
N ARG A 62 -11.20 9.75 -11.30
CA ARG A 62 -10.97 10.98 -12.04
C ARG A 62 -10.58 12.11 -11.12
N ALA A 63 -9.55 12.86 -11.49
CA ALA A 63 -9.00 13.94 -10.68
C ALA A 63 -8.65 15.16 -11.52
N SER A 64 -8.61 16.32 -10.91
CA SER A 64 -8.00 17.52 -11.49
C SER A 64 -6.67 17.77 -10.80
N ILE A 65 -5.59 17.85 -11.58
CA ILE A 65 -4.24 18.06 -11.07
C ILE A 65 -3.78 19.47 -11.44
N ILE A 66 -3.40 20.22 -10.41
CA ILE A 66 -3.03 21.63 -10.53
C ILE A 66 -1.58 21.79 -10.04
N SER A 67 -0.79 22.56 -10.78
CA SER A 67 0.56 22.90 -10.33
C SER A 67 0.49 23.79 -9.09
N ASN A 68 1.25 23.43 -8.05
CA ASN A 68 1.38 24.27 -6.88
C ASN A 68 2.17 25.53 -7.24
N LYS A 69 1.50 26.69 -7.20
CA LYS A 69 2.11 27.99 -7.57
C LYS A 69 3.18 28.44 -6.57
N GLN A 70 3.15 27.91 -5.34
CA GLN A 70 4.10 28.25 -4.28
C GLN A 70 5.36 27.39 -4.36
N ASP A 71 5.34 26.32 -5.13
CA ASP A 71 6.49 25.44 -5.31
C ASP A 71 7.40 25.94 -6.42
N GLN A 72 8.55 26.47 -6.02
CA GLN A 72 9.58 27.00 -6.92
C GLN A 72 10.13 25.92 -7.86
N TYR A 73 10.19 24.68 -7.43
CA TYR A 73 10.77 23.56 -8.18
C TYR A 73 9.74 22.72 -8.95
N LYS A 74 8.44 23.03 -8.79
CA LYS A 74 7.31 22.34 -9.45
C LYS A 74 7.22 20.83 -9.16
N LEU A 75 7.85 20.37 -8.11
CA LEU A 75 7.84 18.95 -7.71
C LEU A 75 6.55 18.57 -6.96
N THR A 76 5.81 19.56 -6.47
CA THR A 76 4.55 19.35 -5.77
C THR A 76 3.37 19.71 -6.63
N LYS A 77 2.31 18.94 -6.53
CA LYS A 77 1.03 19.14 -7.20
C LYS A 77 -0.09 19.15 -6.19
N GLN A 78 -1.16 19.83 -6.53
CA GLN A 78 -2.43 19.74 -5.83
C GLN A 78 -3.36 18.83 -6.64
N ILE A 79 -3.95 17.84 -6.00
CA ILE A 79 -4.93 16.94 -6.58
C ILE A 79 -6.31 17.22 -5.98
N LEU A 80 -7.29 17.37 -6.84
CA LEU A 80 -8.69 17.53 -6.47
C LEU A 80 -9.47 16.32 -6.96
N THR A 81 -10.19 15.64 -6.05
CA THR A 81 -11.00 14.46 -6.37
C THR A 81 -12.42 14.60 -5.86
N SER A 82 -13.33 13.78 -6.37
CA SER A 82 -14.67 13.66 -5.81
C SER A 82 -14.60 13.41 -4.30
N ILE A 83 -15.59 13.91 -3.56
CA ILE A 83 -15.70 13.66 -2.11
C ILE A 83 -15.84 12.17 -1.79
N ASN A 84 -16.35 11.38 -2.74
CA ASN A 84 -16.53 9.93 -2.61
C ASN A 84 -15.23 9.15 -2.81
N THR A 85 -14.17 9.79 -3.33
CA THR A 85 -12.87 9.15 -3.49
C THR A 85 -12.14 9.07 -2.15
N THR A 86 -11.72 7.88 -1.77
CA THR A 86 -10.89 7.68 -0.57
C THR A 86 -9.46 8.09 -0.88
N ILE A 87 -9.06 9.27 -0.47
CA ILE A 87 -7.70 9.79 -0.59
C ILE A 87 -7.29 10.47 0.71
N ASN A 88 -6.14 10.07 1.25
CA ASN A 88 -5.61 10.57 2.51
C ASN A 88 -4.09 10.73 2.44
N PRO A 89 -3.45 11.46 3.35
CA PRO A 89 -2.01 11.45 3.44
C PRO A 89 -1.47 10.02 3.57
N GLY A 90 -0.44 9.69 2.80
CA GLY A 90 0.11 8.35 2.63
C GLY A 90 -0.52 7.54 1.50
N SER A 91 -1.56 8.04 0.81
CA SER A 91 -2.03 7.43 -0.44
C SER A 91 -1.01 7.62 -1.56
N ILE A 92 -0.86 6.60 -2.39
CA ILE A 92 -0.05 6.66 -3.62
C ILE A 92 -0.99 6.91 -4.80
N VAL A 93 -0.63 7.91 -5.60
CA VAL A 93 -1.34 8.29 -6.82
C VAL A 93 -0.46 7.97 -8.02
N GLU A 94 -0.95 7.16 -8.94
CA GLU A 94 -0.29 6.90 -10.22
C GLU A 94 -0.88 7.84 -11.26
N TRP A 95 -0.01 8.66 -11.83
CA TRP A 95 -0.37 9.63 -12.87
C TRP A 95 0.82 9.93 -13.78
N ASN A 96 0.59 9.94 -15.10
CA ASN A 96 1.58 10.29 -16.12
C ASN A 96 2.88 9.50 -15.99
N ASP A 97 2.75 8.17 -15.86
CA ASP A 97 3.86 7.21 -15.68
C ASP A 97 4.69 7.45 -14.40
N GLY A 98 4.25 8.34 -13.53
CA GLY A 98 4.87 8.66 -12.25
C GLY A 98 4.03 8.18 -11.06
N HIS A 99 4.71 8.00 -9.93
CA HIS A 99 4.08 7.70 -8.64
C HIS A 99 4.20 8.91 -7.74
N TRP A 100 3.12 9.29 -7.11
CA TRP A 100 3.01 10.50 -6.28
C TRP A 100 2.52 10.13 -4.89
N ILE A 101 3.18 10.60 -3.86
CA ILE A 101 2.75 10.41 -2.47
C ILE A 101 1.95 11.63 -2.01
N VAL A 102 0.76 11.39 -1.50
CA VAL A 102 -0.05 12.43 -0.85
C VAL A 102 0.53 12.69 0.54
N TYR A 103 1.01 13.90 0.79
CA TYR A 103 1.61 14.24 2.08
C TYR A 103 0.72 15.14 2.96
N GLN A 104 -0.26 15.80 2.36
CA GLN A 104 -1.18 16.69 3.10
C GLN A 104 -2.56 16.70 2.48
N LYS A 105 -3.59 16.68 3.32
CA LYS A 105 -4.99 16.88 2.93
C LYS A 105 -5.48 18.20 3.50
N GLU A 106 -6.05 19.03 2.65
CA GLU A 106 -6.70 20.27 3.07
C GLU A 106 -8.05 19.99 3.72
N VAL A 107 -8.33 20.68 4.81
CA VAL A 107 -9.66 20.68 5.40
C VAL A 107 -10.47 21.79 4.73
N ASN A 108 -11.27 21.42 3.75
CA ASN A 108 -12.17 22.35 3.09
C ASN A 108 -13.45 22.50 3.93
N PRO A 109 -13.84 23.71 4.36
CA PRO A 109 -15.05 23.93 5.17
C PRO A 109 -16.35 23.43 4.48
N ASN A 110 -16.40 23.51 3.16
CA ASN A 110 -17.58 23.09 2.40
C ASN A 110 -17.61 21.59 2.09
N GLN A 111 -16.47 20.87 2.26
CA GLN A 111 -16.33 19.43 2.01
C GLN A 111 -16.96 18.93 0.70
N ALA A 112 -17.06 19.78 -0.32
CA ALA A 112 -17.68 19.42 -1.60
C ALA A 112 -16.76 18.53 -2.46
N TYR A 113 -15.48 18.52 -2.18
CA TYR A 113 -14.44 17.73 -2.85
C TYR A 113 -13.24 17.53 -1.93
N ASN A 114 -12.42 16.54 -2.24
CA ASN A 114 -11.13 16.37 -1.56
C ASN A 114 -10.07 17.24 -2.25
N SER A 115 -9.27 17.93 -1.46
CA SER A 115 -8.10 18.70 -1.90
C SER A 115 -6.87 18.19 -1.15
N CYS A 116 -5.89 17.71 -1.89
CA CYS A 116 -4.67 17.15 -1.31
C CYS A 116 -3.44 17.68 -2.04
N TYR A 117 -2.32 17.75 -1.31
CA TYR A 117 -1.02 18.02 -1.90
C TYR A 117 -0.23 16.72 -2.01
N MET A 118 0.43 16.53 -3.14
CA MET A 118 1.24 15.37 -3.44
C MET A 118 2.61 15.77 -3.99
N VAL A 119 3.61 14.93 -3.78
CA VAL A 119 4.97 15.08 -4.29
C VAL A 119 5.35 13.85 -5.10
N GLU A 120 6.12 14.04 -6.16
CA GLU A 120 6.55 12.96 -7.03
C GLU A 120 7.58 12.06 -6.34
N CYS A 121 7.31 10.75 -6.30
CA CYS A 121 8.25 9.76 -5.82
C CYS A 121 9.37 9.59 -6.82
N ASN A 122 10.60 9.67 -6.37
CA ASN A 122 11.77 9.54 -7.24
C ASN A 122 12.48 8.20 -7.11
N LYS A 123 12.09 7.38 -6.12
CA LYS A 123 12.68 6.06 -5.89
C LYS A 123 11.64 5.05 -5.42
N LYS A 124 11.82 3.81 -5.87
CA LYS A 124 11.15 2.64 -5.30
C LYS A 124 12.17 1.97 -4.39
N LEU A 125 11.92 2.02 -3.10
CA LEU A 125 12.77 1.39 -2.09
C LEU A 125 12.50 -0.09 -2.01
N LYS A 126 13.55 -0.84 -1.70
CA LYS A 126 13.48 -2.26 -1.38
C LYS A 126 14.26 -2.52 -0.09
N TRP A 127 13.71 -3.34 0.78
CA TRP A 127 14.39 -3.77 2.00
C TRP A 127 13.87 -5.12 2.47
N ILE A 128 14.63 -5.75 3.35
CA ILE A 128 14.22 -6.98 4.02
C ILE A 128 13.77 -6.61 5.42
N ASP A 129 12.55 -7.00 5.79
CA ASP A 129 12.02 -6.80 7.12
C ASP A 129 12.60 -7.81 8.14
N GLU A 130 12.15 -7.71 9.40
CA GLU A 130 12.59 -8.60 10.49
C GLU A 130 12.27 -10.08 10.29
N TYR A 131 11.32 -10.38 9.40
CA TYR A 131 10.89 -11.74 9.07
C TYR A 131 11.60 -12.28 7.82
N GLY A 132 12.52 -11.50 7.24
CA GLY A 132 13.20 -11.86 5.99
C GLY A 132 12.35 -11.66 4.74
N VAL A 133 11.23 -10.92 4.83
CA VAL A 133 10.36 -10.64 3.68
C VAL A 133 10.88 -9.41 2.94
N GLU A 134 11.03 -9.54 1.62
CA GLU A 134 11.29 -8.38 0.77
C GLU A 134 10.07 -7.46 0.75
N GLN A 135 10.28 -6.26 1.24
CA GLN A 135 9.32 -5.17 1.18
C GLN A 135 9.73 -4.18 0.11
N GLU A 136 8.74 -3.56 -0.49
CA GLU A 136 8.96 -2.47 -1.44
C GLU A 136 7.94 -1.36 -1.21
N GLU A 137 8.37 -0.11 -1.41
CA GLU A 137 7.49 1.05 -1.32
C GLU A 137 8.05 2.23 -2.13
N TRP A 138 7.15 3.04 -2.66
CA TRP A 138 7.51 4.28 -3.31
C TRP A 138 7.86 5.36 -2.29
N ALA A 139 8.94 6.09 -2.55
CA ALA A 139 9.44 7.13 -1.67
C ALA A 139 9.85 8.39 -2.44
N TYR A 140 9.73 9.51 -1.75
CA TYR A 140 10.37 10.75 -2.16
C TYR A 140 11.62 10.96 -1.32
N ILE A 141 12.79 10.90 -1.96
CA ILE A 141 14.10 11.05 -1.32
C ILE A 141 14.71 12.37 -1.75
N PHE A 142 15.19 13.13 -0.81
CA PHE A 142 15.79 14.43 -1.08
C PHE A 142 17.00 14.70 -0.18
N SER A 143 17.94 15.52 -0.66
CA SER A 143 19.03 15.96 0.18
C SER A 143 18.55 17.06 1.11
N SER A 144 19.18 17.19 2.28
CA SER A 144 18.86 18.25 3.25
C SER A 144 19.01 19.68 2.67
N LYS A 145 19.73 19.84 1.57
CA LYS A 145 19.91 21.10 0.86
C LYS A 145 18.72 21.48 -0.01
N ASP A 146 17.99 20.50 -0.52
CA ASP A 146 16.89 20.70 -1.49
C ASP A 146 15.51 20.52 -0.85
N SER A 147 15.43 20.58 0.46
CA SER A 147 14.22 20.33 1.22
C SER A 147 13.11 21.36 0.94
N ILE A 148 12.29 21.09 -0.07
CA ILE A 148 11.11 21.90 -0.38
C ILE A 148 10.09 21.81 0.75
N VAL A 149 9.99 20.64 1.38
CA VAL A 149 9.08 20.41 2.51
C VAL A 149 9.54 21.14 3.77
N LYS A 150 10.85 21.33 3.95
CA LYS A 150 11.41 22.07 5.10
C LYS A 150 11.19 23.59 5.08
N GLN A 151 10.84 24.18 3.95
CA GLN A 151 10.52 25.62 3.93
C GLN A 151 9.30 25.97 4.79
N ASN A 152 8.45 25.00 5.11
CA ASN A 152 7.31 25.19 6.02
C ASN A 152 7.62 24.85 7.49
N PHE A 153 8.74 24.18 7.78
CA PHE A 153 9.18 23.87 9.13
C PHE A 153 10.43 24.68 9.44
N ARG A 154 10.26 25.94 9.86
CA ARG A 154 11.33 26.77 10.41
C ARG A 154 11.87 26.15 11.68
N THR A 155 12.88 25.32 11.57
CA THR A 155 13.78 25.06 12.70
C THR A 155 14.73 26.26 12.83
N TRP A 156 14.42 27.13 13.77
CA TRP A 156 15.31 28.17 14.21
C TRP A 156 16.54 27.53 14.85
N ASN A 157 17.76 27.95 14.39
CA ASN A 157 19.06 27.70 15.01
C ASN A 157 19.73 26.33 14.84
N ARG A 158 19.75 25.75 13.63
CA ARG A 158 20.94 24.96 13.28
C ARG A 158 21.76 25.76 12.27
N LEU A 159 22.93 26.26 12.68
CA LEU A 159 24.05 26.57 11.80
C LEU A 159 24.42 25.24 11.12
N ILE A 160 23.83 24.99 9.96
CA ILE A 160 24.18 23.84 9.14
C ILE A 160 25.52 24.19 8.53
N THR A 161 26.59 23.72 9.15
CA THR A 161 27.89 23.62 8.47
C THR A 161 27.64 22.66 7.31
N PRO A 162 27.82 23.07 6.04
CA PRO A 162 27.65 22.18 4.91
C PRO A 162 28.77 21.14 4.97
N GLN A 163 28.51 20.02 5.62
CA GLN A 163 29.31 18.82 5.39
C GLN A 163 28.82 18.21 4.09
N PRO A 164 29.65 18.14 3.05
CA PRO A 164 29.30 17.46 1.84
C PRO A 164 29.16 15.98 2.19
N ASN A 165 28.05 15.37 1.90
CA ASN A 165 27.85 13.96 1.63
C ASN A 165 27.06 13.06 2.57
N GLN A 166 26.38 13.48 3.64
CA GLN A 166 26.07 12.42 4.58
C GLN A 166 24.63 12.28 5.04
N TRP A 167 23.70 13.06 4.50
CA TRP A 167 22.32 13.01 5.02
C TRP A 167 21.32 13.09 3.89
N LEU A 168 20.48 12.07 3.78
CA LEU A 168 19.29 12.08 2.97
C LEU A 168 18.06 12.13 3.86
N GLU A 169 17.01 12.71 3.36
CA GLU A 169 15.69 12.66 3.97
C GLU A 169 14.76 11.92 3.04
N MET A 170 13.86 11.16 3.62
CA MET A 170 12.96 10.29 2.91
C MET A 170 11.55 10.44 3.44
N LEU A 171 10.59 10.57 2.53
CA LEU A 171 9.17 10.57 2.82
C LEU A 171 8.54 9.30 2.28
N VAL A 172 7.83 8.56 3.14
CA VAL A 172 7.17 7.30 2.80
C VAL A 172 5.76 7.26 3.39
N PRO A 173 4.83 6.48 2.81
CA PRO A 173 3.56 6.18 3.45
C PRO A 173 3.75 5.52 4.81
N ALA A 174 2.99 5.96 5.82
CA ALA A 174 3.05 5.38 7.17
C ALA A 174 2.45 3.95 7.26
N LYS A 175 1.96 3.40 6.15
CA LYS A 175 1.39 2.04 6.06
C LYS A 175 2.41 0.95 6.36
N LYS A 176 3.70 1.23 6.13
CA LYS A 176 4.79 0.29 6.36
C LYS A 176 5.73 0.83 7.42
N THR A 177 6.00 0.01 8.41
CA THR A 177 6.95 0.34 9.47
C THR A 177 8.36 0.03 8.99
N ILE A 178 9.15 1.08 8.82
CA ILE A 178 10.59 0.98 8.61
C ILE A 178 11.23 1.19 9.99
N LYS A 179 12.07 0.24 10.41
CA LYS A 179 12.71 0.29 11.72
C LYS A 179 13.92 1.22 11.72
N MET A 180 14.31 1.66 12.92
CA MET A 180 15.62 2.23 13.14
C MET A 180 16.69 1.24 12.70
N ASP A 181 17.83 1.74 12.25
CA ASP A 181 18.95 0.96 11.71
C ASP A 181 18.60 0.13 10.45
N GLN A 182 17.39 0.30 9.87
CA GLN A 182 17.07 -0.35 8.59
C GLN A 182 17.99 0.19 7.51
N LYS A 183 18.65 -0.73 6.81
CA LYS A 183 19.59 -0.42 5.74
C LYS A 183 18.89 -0.46 4.37
N PHE A 184 19.28 0.47 3.50
CA PHE A 184 18.83 0.59 2.12
C PHE A 184 20.02 0.73 1.18
N ILE A 185 19.88 0.23 -0.05
CA ILE A 185 20.79 0.54 -1.14
C ILE A 185 20.12 1.54 -2.07
N ILE A 186 20.64 2.76 -2.11
CA ILE A 186 20.10 3.84 -2.94
C ILE A 186 21.22 4.37 -3.83
N ASP A 187 21.02 4.32 -5.15
CA ASP A 187 22.01 4.77 -6.15
C ASP A 187 23.42 4.18 -5.94
N GLY A 188 23.48 2.89 -5.56
CA GLY A 188 24.74 2.18 -5.34
C GLY A 188 25.47 2.52 -4.06
N ARG A 189 24.81 3.22 -3.13
CA ARG A 189 25.32 3.52 -1.80
C ARG A 189 24.43 2.92 -0.74
N ALA A 190 25.03 2.56 0.40
CA ALA A 190 24.30 2.06 1.55
C ALA A 190 23.91 3.23 2.47
N TRP A 191 22.68 3.18 2.96
CA TRP A 191 22.10 4.16 3.86
C TRP A 191 21.36 3.46 4.98
N PHE A 192 21.43 3.93 6.19
CA PHE A 192 20.63 3.42 7.31
C PHE A 192 19.75 4.51 7.91
N VAL A 193 18.65 4.10 8.49
CA VAL A 193 17.69 4.98 9.19
C VAL A 193 18.29 5.39 10.53
N ASP A 194 18.56 6.67 10.69
CA ASP A 194 19.13 7.26 11.93
C ASP A 194 18.02 7.83 12.82
N GLU A 195 17.08 8.58 12.23
CA GLU A 195 15.95 9.18 12.94
C GLU A 195 14.67 9.06 12.10
N TYR A 196 13.50 9.12 12.76
CA TYR A 196 12.23 9.22 12.05
C TYR A 196 11.22 10.08 12.81
N ASP A 197 10.32 10.70 12.07
CA ASP A 197 9.17 11.45 12.57
C ASP A 197 7.87 10.91 11.96
N ALA A 198 7.12 10.20 12.77
CA ALA A 198 5.79 9.68 12.44
C ALA A 198 4.66 10.49 13.08
N THR A 199 4.99 11.54 13.85
CA THR A 199 4.03 12.31 14.65
C THR A 199 3.62 13.62 14.02
N SER A 200 4.54 14.30 13.33
CA SER A 200 4.29 15.63 12.76
C SER A 200 3.30 15.62 11.59
N SER A 201 3.17 14.50 10.88
CA SER A 201 2.29 14.37 9.73
C SER A 201 1.54 13.05 9.77
N LYS A 202 0.21 13.12 9.84
CA LYS A 202 -0.62 11.92 9.85
C LYS A 202 -0.59 11.23 8.48
N GLY A 203 -0.32 9.93 8.46
CA GLY A 203 -0.37 9.10 7.25
C GLY A 203 0.92 9.02 6.44
N VAL A 204 1.92 9.84 6.74
CA VAL A 204 3.27 9.78 6.16
C VAL A 204 4.32 9.80 7.27
N THR A 205 5.47 9.23 7.00
CA THR A 205 6.61 9.23 7.93
C THR A 205 7.82 9.83 7.24
N TYR A 206 8.52 10.70 7.94
CA TYR A 206 9.79 11.27 7.52
C TYR A 206 10.92 10.48 8.18
N TYR A 207 11.90 10.08 7.39
CA TYR A 207 13.09 9.39 7.85
C TYR A 207 14.32 10.20 7.51
N SER A 208 15.28 10.24 8.44
CA SER A 208 16.63 10.75 8.21
C SER A 208 17.55 9.57 7.98
N LEU A 209 18.32 9.63 6.90
CA LEU A 209 19.21 8.56 6.47
C LEU A 209 20.66 9.05 6.56
N THR A 210 21.52 8.22 7.14
CA THR A 210 22.98 8.44 7.20
C THR A 210 23.69 7.42 6.32
N GLU A 211 24.75 7.84 5.62
CA GLU A 211 25.54 6.97 4.76
C GLU A 211 26.25 5.88 5.57
N ASP A 212 26.16 4.64 5.12
CA ASP A 212 26.79 3.45 5.70
C ASP A 212 27.71 2.77 4.69
N LYS A 213 28.47 1.81 5.17
CA LYS A 213 29.35 1.00 4.34
C LYS A 213 28.57 -0.12 3.67
N ILE A 214 28.87 -0.35 2.39
CA ILE A 214 28.38 -1.51 1.66
C ILE A 214 29.11 -2.76 2.18
N ASP A 215 28.34 -3.77 2.58
CA ASP A 215 28.85 -5.11 2.81
C ASP A 215 28.60 -5.96 1.57
N ARG A 216 29.67 -6.28 0.83
CA ARG A 216 29.57 -7.04 -0.42
C ARG A 216 29.14 -8.49 -0.23
N MET A 217 29.20 -9.03 1.00
CA MET A 217 28.75 -10.37 1.29
C MET A 217 27.25 -10.44 1.53
N ASP A 218 26.70 -9.34 2.09
CA ASP A 218 25.31 -9.31 2.55
C ASP A 218 24.42 -8.44 1.66
N ASP A 219 25.00 -7.44 0.96
CA ASP A 219 24.23 -6.47 0.17
C ASP A 219 24.24 -6.83 -1.32
N ASN A 220 23.08 -6.88 -1.95
CA ASN A 220 22.94 -6.97 -3.39
C ASN A 220 22.75 -5.58 -4.00
N ILE A 221 23.83 -5.02 -4.54
CA ILE A 221 23.84 -3.67 -5.11
C ILE A 221 23.04 -3.60 -6.42
N GLU A 222 23.07 -4.67 -7.22
CA GLU A 222 22.41 -4.72 -8.53
C GLU A 222 20.89 -4.67 -8.37
N ASP A 223 20.33 -5.37 -7.40
CA ASP A 223 18.90 -5.38 -7.10
C ASP A 223 18.49 -4.25 -6.15
N GLY A 224 19.44 -3.47 -5.63
CA GLY A 224 19.19 -2.41 -4.67
C GLY A 224 18.71 -2.91 -3.31
N LEU A 225 19.15 -4.10 -2.89
CA LEU A 225 18.67 -4.79 -1.70
C LEU A 225 19.78 -4.92 -0.66
N ALA A 226 19.62 -4.29 0.49
CA ALA A 226 20.50 -4.45 1.62
C ALA A 226 20.19 -5.73 2.40
N ASN A 227 21.21 -6.38 2.96
CA ASN A 227 21.09 -7.62 3.72
C ASN A 227 20.37 -8.74 2.93
N ALA A 228 20.68 -8.89 1.66
CA ALA A 228 20.02 -9.84 0.76
C ALA A 228 20.16 -11.31 1.21
N ASN A 229 21.19 -11.64 1.98
CA ASN A 229 21.40 -12.95 2.56
C ASN A 229 20.33 -13.38 3.57
N LYS A 230 19.58 -12.43 4.14
CA LYS A 230 18.46 -12.74 5.05
C LYS A 230 17.23 -13.32 4.37
N LEU A 231 17.15 -13.28 3.03
CA LEU A 231 16.00 -13.83 2.28
C LEU A 231 15.83 -15.34 2.42
N ASP A 232 16.90 -16.09 2.64
CA ASP A 232 16.88 -17.54 2.63
C ASP A 232 17.01 -18.18 4.03
N CYS A 233 16.86 -17.39 5.08
CA CYS A 233 17.04 -17.84 6.46
C CYS A 233 16.01 -18.90 6.91
N TYR A 234 14.80 -18.85 6.34
CA TYR A 234 13.71 -19.74 6.73
C TYR A 234 13.59 -20.98 5.86
N LYS A 235 13.43 -22.14 6.50
CA LYS A 235 13.16 -23.43 5.84
C LYS A 235 11.99 -24.13 6.51
N ILE A 236 11.06 -24.64 5.71
CA ILE A 236 9.95 -25.47 6.20
C ILE A 236 10.34 -26.94 6.03
N ALA A 237 10.50 -27.64 7.16
CA ALA A 237 10.79 -29.06 7.19
C ALA A 237 9.51 -29.86 7.32
N ILE A 238 9.24 -30.68 6.32
CA ILE A 238 8.15 -31.63 6.25
C ILE A 238 8.47 -32.68 5.20
N GLN A 239 7.81 -33.82 5.23
CA GLN A 239 7.94 -34.87 4.21
C GLN A 239 7.51 -34.35 2.84
N ASP A 240 8.21 -34.79 1.78
CA ASP A 240 7.91 -34.36 0.42
C ASP A 240 6.61 -34.97 -0.15
N GLU A 241 6.25 -36.15 0.40
CA GLU A 241 5.07 -36.90 -0.02
C GLU A 241 4.34 -37.48 1.18
N ILE A 242 3.04 -37.45 1.15
CA ILE A 242 2.15 -37.99 2.17
C ILE A 242 1.14 -38.90 1.47
N SER A 243 1.04 -40.14 1.95
CA SER A 243 0.02 -41.09 1.52
C SER A 243 -0.98 -41.32 2.64
N CYS A 244 -2.26 -41.22 2.37
CA CYS A 244 -3.35 -41.46 3.33
C CYS A 244 -4.48 -42.25 2.70
N GLY A 245 -5.18 -43.00 3.55
CA GLY A 245 -6.40 -43.72 3.14
C GLY A 245 -7.59 -42.76 2.99
N LEU A 246 -8.59 -43.15 2.20
CA LEU A 246 -9.78 -42.34 1.97
C LEU A 246 -10.58 -42.05 3.26
N THR A 247 -10.45 -42.88 4.29
CA THR A 247 -11.17 -42.76 5.55
C THR A 247 -10.35 -42.12 6.66
N ASP A 248 -9.07 -41.88 6.42
CA ASP A 248 -8.11 -41.48 7.46
C ASP A 248 -7.75 -40.01 7.36
N ASN A 249 -8.04 -39.26 8.40
CA ASN A 249 -7.57 -37.89 8.51
C ASN A 249 -6.08 -37.87 8.87
N TYR A 250 -5.28 -37.09 8.15
CA TYR A 250 -3.85 -36.97 8.36
C TYR A 250 -3.47 -35.60 8.92
N ILE A 251 -2.82 -35.56 10.09
CA ILE A 251 -2.38 -34.32 10.74
C ILE A 251 -0.98 -33.97 10.25
N ILE A 252 -0.83 -32.76 9.74
CA ILE A 252 0.43 -32.18 9.29
C ILE A 252 0.93 -31.21 10.35
N SER A 253 2.15 -31.41 10.81
CA SER A 253 2.83 -30.53 11.78
C SER A 253 4.18 -30.10 11.22
N PRO A 254 4.25 -29.10 10.34
CA PRO A 254 5.49 -28.60 9.78
C PRO A 254 6.37 -27.95 10.84
N ILE A 255 7.68 -28.11 10.72
CA ILE A 255 8.66 -27.43 11.57
C ILE A 255 9.33 -26.34 10.74
N VAL A 256 9.36 -25.12 11.27
CA VAL A 256 10.06 -24.00 10.65
C VAL A 256 11.43 -23.85 11.30
N TYR A 257 12.45 -23.73 10.49
CA TYR A 257 13.81 -23.40 10.93
C TYR A 257 14.18 -22.00 10.45
N ASN A 258 14.82 -21.24 11.32
CA ASN A 258 15.48 -19.98 11.01
C ASN A 258 16.97 -20.14 11.35
N ASP A 259 17.85 -20.12 10.36
CA ASP A 259 19.29 -20.38 10.51
C ASP A 259 19.61 -21.67 11.29
N GLY A 260 18.81 -22.72 11.06
CA GLY A 260 18.99 -24.00 11.72
C GLY A 260 18.40 -24.12 13.13
N VAL A 261 17.82 -23.06 13.65
CA VAL A 261 17.10 -23.05 14.94
C VAL A 261 15.60 -23.16 14.70
N ILE A 262 14.91 -23.97 15.49
CA ILE A 262 13.44 -24.10 15.41
C ILE A 262 12.82 -22.76 15.80
N ASP A 263 11.96 -22.23 14.91
CA ASP A 263 11.23 -20.98 15.11
C ASP A 263 9.73 -21.22 14.90
N ILE A 264 8.91 -20.61 15.74
CA ILE A 264 7.43 -20.75 15.67
C ILE A 264 6.88 -19.59 14.86
N GLN A 265 6.62 -19.84 13.58
CA GLN A 265 6.05 -18.88 12.66
C GLN A 265 4.63 -19.27 12.22
N PRO A 266 3.73 -18.30 11.97
CA PRO A 266 2.40 -18.59 11.45
C PRO A 266 2.48 -19.14 10.03
N LEU A 267 1.81 -20.28 9.80
CA LEU A 267 1.82 -21.00 8.53
C LEU A 267 0.47 -20.85 7.80
N GLY A 268 0.55 -20.65 6.49
CA GLY A 268 -0.58 -20.70 5.59
C GLY A 268 -0.55 -21.97 4.75
N TYR A 269 -1.71 -22.48 4.36
CA TYR A 269 -1.88 -23.73 3.65
C TYR A 269 -2.81 -23.52 2.45
N ILE A 270 -2.44 -24.01 1.29
CA ILE A 270 -3.25 -23.98 0.06
C ILE A 270 -3.21 -25.37 -0.57
N ILE A 271 -4.36 -25.97 -0.79
CA ILE A 271 -4.50 -27.19 -1.56
C ILE A 271 -4.96 -26.86 -2.98
N GLU A 272 -4.34 -27.50 -3.98
CA GLU A 272 -4.62 -27.21 -5.38
C GLU A 272 -5.97 -27.78 -5.81
N ASP A 273 -6.24 -29.03 -5.47
CA ASP A 273 -7.49 -29.69 -5.85
C ASP A 273 -8.33 -30.03 -4.61
N ARG A 274 -9.41 -29.28 -4.43
CA ARG A 274 -10.35 -29.43 -3.32
C ARG A 274 -11.34 -30.57 -3.48
N ASP A 275 -11.46 -31.14 -4.66
CA ASP A 275 -12.31 -32.30 -4.92
C ASP A 275 -11.63 -33.60 -4.48
N ILE A 276 -10.30 -33.59 -4.35
CA ILE A 276 -9.51 -34.71 -3.86
C ILE A 276 -9.33 -34.66 -2.34
N ALA A 277 -9.02 -33.49 -1.79
CA ALA A 277 -8.85 -33.31 -0.33
C ALA A 277 -9.27 -31.92 0.14
N SER A 278 -9.70 -31.80 1.38
CA SER A 278 -9.92 -30.54 2.06
C SER A 278 -9.00 -30.38 3.28
N LEU A 279 -8.92 -29.16 3.80
CA LEU A 279 -8.08 -28.83 4.94
C LEU A 279 -8.90 -28.30 6.12
N MET A 280 -8.65 -28.86 7.29
CA MET A 280 -9.07 -28.26 8.56
C MET A 280 -7.84 -27.65 9.25
N LEU A 281 -7.88 -26.35 9.52
CA LEU A 281 -6.77 -25.63 10.15
C LEU A 281 -7.02 -25.49 11.65
N LEU A 282 -6.02 -25.88 12.44
CA LEU A 282 -6.04 -25.70 13.89
C LEU A 282 -4.66 -25.17 14.34
N ASN A 283 -4.60 -23.88 14.68
CA ASN A 283 -3.34 -23.19 14.98
C ASN A 283 -2.37 -23.30 13.78
N ASN A 284 -1.12 -23.75 14.01
CA ASN A 284 -0.12 -23.96 12.97
C ASN A 284 -0.17 -25.36 12.34
N ASN A 285 -1.12 -26.19 12.71
CA ASN A 285 -1.29 -27.53 12.16
C ASN A 285 -2.43 -27.56 11.16
N ALA A 286 -2.31 -28.40 10.14
CA ALA A 286 -3.38 -28.67 9.20
C ALA A 286 -3.74 -30.16 9.23
N THR A 287 -5.04 -30.44 9.17
CA THR A 287 -5.52 -31.80 9.02
C THR A 287 -6.03 -31.96 7.59
N ILE A 288 -5.45 -32.89 6.85
CA ILE A 288 -5.94 -33.30 5.54
C ILE A 288 -7.15 -34.19 5.76
N VAL A 289 -8.28 -33.82 5.15
CA VAL A 289 -9.52 -34.61 5.11
C VAL A 289 -9.70 -35.11 3.67
N PRO A 290 -9.47 -36.42 3.41
CA PRO A 290 -9.65 -37.00 2.08
C PRO A 290 -11.13 -36.91 1.63
N ILE A 291 -11.34 -36.64 0.34
CA ILE A 291 -12.68 -36.57 -0.26
C ILE A 291 -12.83 -37.64 -1.35
N SER A 292 -11.84 -37.77 -2.21
CA SER A 292 -11.80 -38.74 -3.29
C SER A 292 -10.41 -39.27 -3.54
N LYS A 293 -10.32 -40.41 -4.23
CA LYS A 293 -9.01 -40.97 -4.64
C LYS A 293 -8.35 -40.06 -5.66
N GLY A 294 -7.05 -39.92 -5.54
CA GLY A 294 -6.25 -39.14 -6.48
C GLY A 294 -5.01 -38.59 -5.84
N GLN A 295 -4.35 -37.73 -6.59
CA GLN A 295 -3.16 -37.01 -6.18
C GLN A 295 -3.41 -35.52 -6.26
N THR A 296 -3.03 -34.79 -5.20
CA THR A 296 -3.10 -33.33 -5.17
C THR A 296 -1.85 -32.75 -4.54
N THR A 297 -1.62 -31.45 -4.72
CA THR A 297 -0.48 -30.73 -4.13
C THR A 297 -0.95 -29.83 -3.01
N LEU A 298 -0.26 -29.89 -1.88
CA LEU A 298 -0.42 -28.95 -0.78
C LEU A 298 0.77 -28.01 -0.72
N LYS A 299 0.52 -26.73 -0.82
CA LYS A 299 1.51 -25.67 -0.62
C LYS A 299 1.40 -25.13 0.80
N ILE A 300 2.51 -25.23 1.54
CA ILE A 300 2.67 -24.68 2.89
C ILE A 300 3.61 -23.50 2.78
N TYR A 301 3.23 -22.36 3.34
CA TYR A 301 4.03 -21.14 3.25
C TYR A 301 4.02 -20.36 4.56
N LEU A 302 5.03 -19.54 4.78
CA LEU A 302 5.06 -18.59 5.88
C LEU A 302 4.11 -17.43 5.58
N ILE A 303 3.17 -17.12 6.46
CA ILE A 303 2.23 -15.99 6.26
C ILE A 303 2.98 -14.68 6.14
N ASN A 304 4.01 -14.48 6.96
CA ASN A 304 4.84 -13.28 6.98
C ASN A 304 5.84 -13.22 5.80
N GLN A 305 6.14 -14.37 5.18
CA GLN A 305 7.08 -14.50 4.08
C GLN A 305 6.59 -15.52 3.04
N PRO A 306 5.60 -15.19 2.20
CA PRO A 306 4.98 -16.13 1.27
C PRO A 306 5.93 -16.69 0.19
N LYS A 307 7.08 -16.06 -0.03
CA LYS A 307 8.15 -16.57 -0.92
C LYS A 307 8.80 -17.83 -0.36
N VAL A 308 8.83 -18.00 0.98
CA VAL A 308 9.27 -19.24 1.63
C VAL A 308 8.10 -20.20 1.69
N PHE A 309 8.16 -21.20 0.84
CA PHE A 309 7.12 -22.22 0.78
C PHE A 309 7.71 -23.61 0.52
N LYS A 310 6.96 -24.62 0.87
CA LYS A 310 7.22 -26.02 0.56
C LYS A 310 5.96 -26.61 -0.08
N SER A 311 6.12 -27.22 -1.24
CA SER A 311 5.04 -27.99 -1.88
C SER A 311 5.24 -29.46 -1.58
N ILE A 312 4.19 -30.13 -1.16
CA ILE A 312 4.17 -31.56 -0.87
C ILE A 312 3.08 -32.25 -1.69
N VAL A 313 3.34 -33.47 -2.07
CA VAL A 313 2.40 -34.31 -2.82
C VAL A 313 1.57 -35.12 -1.84
N ILE A 314 0.23 -35.10 -2.03
CA ILE A 314 -0.71 -35.90 -1.25
C ILE A 314 -1.32 -36.96 -2.16
N ASN A 315 -1.12 -38.22 -1.80
CA ASN A 315 -1.69 -39.38 -2.48
C ASN A 315 -2.80 -39.99 -1.62
N ILE A 316 -4.02 -40.01 -2.16
CA ILE A 316 -5.17 -40.63 -1.50
C ILE A 316 -5.48 -41.94 -2.19
N THR A 317 -5.35 -43.03 -1.44
CA THR A 317 -5.55 -44.39 -1.95
C THR A 317 -6.64 -45.12 -1.13
N ASP A 318 -7.21 -46.19 -1.68
CA ASP A 318 -7.98 -47.12 -0.84
C ASP A 318 -7.00 -47.92 -0.01
N MET A 319 -7.05 -47.79 1.30
CA MET A 319 -6.42 -48.77 2.16
C MET A 319 -7.29 -50.04 2.22
N THR A 320 -7.23 -50.82 1.20
CA THR A 320 -7.63 -52.23 1.21
C THR A 320 -6.57 -53.02 0.43
N GLU A 321 -5.38 -53.06 1.04
CA GLU A 321 -4.42 -54.17 0.82
C GLU A 321 -3.42 -54.18 1.97
#